data_ebf015e323d9bb48e5fa97d0948c239b
#
_entry.id   ebf015e323d9bb48e5fa97d0948c239b
#
_cell.length_a   1.000
_cell.length_b   1.000
_cell.length_c   1.000
_cell.angle_alpha   90.00
_cell.angle_beta   90.00
_cell.angle_gamma   90.00
#
_symmetry.space_group_name_H-M   'P 1'
#
loop_
_entity.id
_entity.type
_entity.pdbx_description
1 polymer ?
#
loop_
_entity_poly.entity_id
_entity_poly.type
_entity_poly.pdbx_seq_one_letter_code
_entity_poly.pdbx_strand_id
1 'polypeptide(L)'
;MFGKNTKFEIKTPDGWEDFYGVQKLSGKKVVDVFLESGKHISVSTDHRFYEKRLGYCDVKALYSGDVIKTKDGFETIIFITPRYDTPDVYDAIEVGKKHYYYTNDILSHNCEFLGSTNTLISGAKLRTLTFKTPIESKDHLDVYELPEPKHTYVLCADVAEGQGLDYSTFSIFDVSQIPYRQVAKYRNNEIAPLLFPTVIYSVAKRYNEAFVLVEINSIGLQVADILHFELSYDNLLKFQTKGKQGNQVSGGFAARNKLAYGLKTSAQSKLIGCANLKALVENDKLLINDADTIIELSSFSANKKSFMAEEGSNDDLAMTLVHFGWLTSQRVFKDTVNTDIRSVLQAENLEILDREITPFGFIDNGIDDPAPEVDSRGDRWLTVDKEGLYTNPNWDPRL
;
A
#
# COMPACT_ATOMS: atom_id res chain seq x y z
N MET A 1 9.27 15.71 -11.17
CA MET A 1 10.42 14.77 -11.08
C MET A 1 10.89 14.73 -9.65
N PHE A 2 11.11 13.55 -9.09
CA PHE A 2 11.55 13.36 -7.71
C PHE A 2 12.95 12.73 -7.66
N GLY A 3 13.81 13.23 -6.78
CA GLY A 3 15.12 12.66 -6.49
C GLY A 3 15.22 12.24 -5.03
N LYS A 4 15.30 10.92 -4.75
CA LYS A 4 15.47 10.40 -3.39
C LYS A 4 16.84 10.80 -2.83
N ASN A 5 16.85 11.32 -1.62
CA ASN A 5 18.10 11.62 -0.92
C ASN A 5 18.71 10.35 -0.32
N THR A 6 20.01 10.14 -0.54
CA THR A 6 20.74 9.01 0.05
C THR A 6 22.04 9.40 0.75
N LYS A 7 22.40 10.70 0.72
CA LYS A 7 23.75 11.14 1.12
C LYS A 7 23.84 12.51 1.77
N PHE A 8 22.78 13.29 1.80
CA PHE A 8 22.80 14.69 2.22
C PHE A 8 21.92 14.93 3.43
N GLU A 9 22.33 15.85 4.27
CA GLU A 9 21.54 16.43 5.34
C GLU A 9 21.18 17.87 4.97
N ILE A 10 20.06 18.37 5.50
CA ILE A 10 19.61 19.74 5.30
C ILE A 10 19.70 20.53 6.60
N LYS A 11 20.06 21.80 6.50
CA LYS A 11 20.19 22.68 7.67
C LYS A 11 18.84 23.14 8.16
N THR A 12 18.55 22.85 9.43
CA THR A 12 17.33 23.27 10.15
C THR A 12 17.70 24.16 11.37
N PRO A 13 16.74 24.82 12.01
CA PRO A 13 16.96 25.47 13.31
C PRO A 13 17.45 24.53 14.41
N ASP A 14 17.11 23.25 14.35
CA ASP A 14 17.49 22.24 15.34
C ASP A 14 18.86 21.57 15.03
N GLY A 15 19.44 21.85 13.87
CA GLY A 15 20.72 21.27 13.46
C GLY A 15 20.71 20.79 12.00
N TRP A 16 21.59 19.84 11.69
CA TRP A 16 21.55 19.11 10.44
C TRP A 16 20.60 17.93 10.60
N GLU A 17 19.64 17.79 9.71
CA GLU A 17 18.64 16.73 9.73
C GLU A 17 18.53 16.04 8.38
N ASP A 18 18.14 14.79 8.42
CA ASP A 18 17.81 14.04 7.21
C ASP A 18 16.55 14.58 6.55
N PHE A 19 16.48 14.41 5.24
CA PHE A 19 15.28 14.67 4.45
C PHE A 19 15.10 13.57 3.41
N TYR A 20 13.86 13.30 3.02
CA TYR A 20 13.56 12.16 2.15
C TYR A 20 14.09 12.36 0.72
N GLY A 21 13.97 13.57 0.18
CA GLY A 21 14.41 13.86 -1.18
C GLY A 21 14.06 15.26 -1.63
N VAL A 22 14.23 15.48 -2.93
CA VAL A 22 13.92 16.77 -3.57
C VAL A 22 12.91 16.54 -4.68
N GLN A 23 11.81 17.29 -4.65
CA GLN A 23 10.81 17.30 -5.70
C GLN A 23 11.05 18.49 -6.63
N LYS A 24 11.04 18.25 -7.93
CA LYS A 24 11.01 19.28 -8.96
C LYS A 24 9.57 19.56 -9.36
N LEU A 25 9.16 20.81 -9.31
CA LEU A 25 7.84 21.29 -9.71
C LEU A 25 8.00 22.25 -10.88
N SER A 26 7.26 22.02 -11.96
CA SER A 26 7.27 22.85 -13.17
C SER A 26 5.96 23.64 -13.30
N GLY A 27 5.97 24.74 -14.04
CA GLY A 27 4.77 25.53 -14.34
C GLY A 27 4.20 26.35 -13.16
N LYS A 28 4.94 26.47 -12.05
CA LYS A 28 4.53 27.26 -10.89
C LYS A 28 4.75 28.77 -11.17
N LYS A 29 3.86 29.59 -10.64
CA LYS A 29 4.10 31.05 -10.57
C LYS A 29 5.19 31.32 -9.54
N VAL A 30 6.27 31.96 -9.97
CA VAL A 30 7.44 32.22 -9.14
C VAL A 30 7.56 33.71 -8.87
N VAL A 31 7.99 34.06 -7.68
CA VAL A 31 8.32 35.43 -7.26
C VAL A 31 9.71 35.45 -6.67
N ASP A 32 10.39 36.57 -6.82
CA ASP A 32 11.64 36.86 -6.15
C ASP A 32 11.35 37.75 -4.92
N VAL A 33 11.79 37.28 -3.76
CA VAL A 33 11.65 37.97 -2.46
C VAL A 33 13.01 38.53 -2.06
N PHE A 34 13.08 39.81 -1.80
CA PHE A 34 14.31 40.51 -1.42
C PHE A 34 14.23 41.06 0.00
N LEU A 35 15.27 40.81 0.80
CA LEU A 35 15.38 41.25 2.20
C LEU A 35 16.31 42.43 2.36
N GLU A 36 16.18 43.11 3.48
CA GLU A 36 17.00 44.31 3.83
C GLU A 36 18.51 44.01 3.90
N SER A 37 18.88 42.77 4.21
CA SER A 37 20.30 42.33 4.22
C SER A 37 20.90 42.13 2.81
N GLY A 38 20.08 42.24 1.75
CA GLY A 38 20.45 41.87 0.39
C GLY A 38 20.28 40.38 0.05
N LYS A 39 19.88 39.57 1.01
CA LYS A 39 19.48 38.20 0.71
C LYS A 39 18.26 38.20 -0.19
N HIS A 40 18.22 37.27 -1.12
CA HIS A 40 17.04 37.07 -1.97
C HIS A 40 16.80 35.59 -2.26
N ILE A 41 15.57 35.27 -2.59
CA ILE A 41 15.18 33.90 -2.93
C ILE A 41 14.06 33.91 -3.96
N SER A 42 14.16 33.01 -4.93
CA SER A 42 13.09 32.73 -5.91
C SER A 42 12.25 31.56 -5.44
N VAL A 43 10.98 31.80 -5.22
CA VAL A 43 10.06 30.76 -4.67
C VAL A 43 8.72 30.80 -5.38
N SER A 44 7.98 29.71 -5.32
CA SER A 44 6.58 29.65 -5.77
C SER A 44 5.70 30.52 -4.85
N THR A 45 4.60 31.07 -5.38
CA THR A 45 3.67 31.91 -4.63
C THR A 45 2.98 31.22 -3.47
N ASP A 46 2.96 29.88 -3.48
CA ASP A 46 2.44 28.98 -2.44
C ASP A 46 3.51 28.48 -1.46
N HIS A 47 4.78 28.89 -1.65
CA HIS A 47 5.84 28.62 -0.67
C HIS A 47 5.59 29.33 0.65
N ARG A 48 5.99 28.72 1.79
CA ARG A 48 5.71 29.26 3.12
C ARG A 48 6.96 29.74 3.82
N PHE A 49 6.87 31.00 4.33
CA PHE A 49 7.83 31.57 5.25
C PHE A 49 7.20 31.78 6.62
N TYR A 50 8.05 31.88 7.64
CA TYR A 50 7.61 32.26 8.97
C TYR A 50 7.61 33.80 9.10
N GLU A 51 6.43 34.40 9.07
CA GLU A 51 6.23 35.84 9.31
C GLU A 51 6.01 36.08 10.81
N LYS A 52 6.56 37.18 11.32
CA LYS A 52 6.63 37.46 12.76
C LYS A 52 5.26 37.54 13.45
N ARG A 53 4.23 38.02 12.76
CA ARG A 53 2.87 38.19 13.30
C ARG A 53 1.93 37.05 12.92
N LEU A 54 2.07 36.51 11.72
CA LEU A 54 1.15 35.58 11.14
C LEU A 54 1.58 34.12 11.34
N GLY A 55 2.85 33.87 11.74
CA GLY A 55 3.42 32.55 11.74
C GLY A 55 3.73 32.08 10.32
N TYR A 56 3.59 30.77 10.05
CA TYR A 56 3.81 30.23 8.71
C TYR A 56 2.67 30.63 7.77
N CYS A 57 3.00 31.39 6.73
CA CYS A 57 2.06 31.86 5.71
C CYS A 57 2.64 31.75 4.30
N ASP A 58 1.77 31.64 3.31
CA ASP A 58 2.16 31.59 1.90
C ASP A 58 2.74 32.92 1.45
N VAL A 59 3.75 32.89 0.56
CA VAL A 59 4.40 34.08 0.03
C VAL A 59 3.40 35.02 -0.67
N LYS A 60 2.34 34.49 -1.30
CA LYS A 60 1.27 35.31 -1.91
C LYS A 60 0.51 36.20 -0.92
N ALA A 61 0.62 35.95 0.38
CA ALA A 61 0.01 36.72 1.45
C ALA A 61 0.97 37.73 2.06
N LEU A 62 2.22 37.79 1.61
CA LEU A 62 3.26 38.70 2.10
C LEU A 62 3.41 39.93 1.22
N TYR A 63 3.80 41.04 1.84
CA TYR A 63 4.01 42.32 1.21
C TYR A 63 5.35 42.95 1.63
N SER A 64 5.79 43.98 0.90
CA SER A 64 6.90 44.82 1.32
C SER A 64 6.62 45.42 2.69
N GLY A 65 7.57 45.34 3.60
CA GLY A 65 7.46 45.73 4.99
C GLY A 65 7.15 44.63 5.97
N ASP A 66 6.72 43.45 5.50
CA ASP A 66 6.54 42.26 6.36
C ASP A 66 7.89 41.73 6.83
N VAL A 67 7.90 41.08 8.01
CA VAL A 67 9.12 40.65 8.69
C VAL A 67 9.16 39.13 8.79
N ILE A 68 10.11 38.50 8.10
CA ILE A 68 10.26 37.07 8.06
C ILE A 68 11.45 36.55 8.87
N LYS A 69 11.38 35.32 9.31
CA LYS A 69 12.43 34.66 10.10
C LYS A 69 13.58 34.19 9.19
N THR A 70 14.79 34.58 9.60
CA THR A 70 16.04 34.11 9.00
C THR A 70 16.88 33.37 10.05
N LYS A 71 17.99 32.79 9.63
CA LYS A 71 18.94 32.12 10.51
C LYS A 71 19.50 33.05 11.59
N ASP A 72 19.73 34.33 11.23
CA ASP A 72 20.35 35.31 12.09
C ASP A 72 19.34 36.17 12.90
N GLY A 73 18.03 35.93 12.69
CA GLY A 73 16.98 36.67 13.39
C GLY A 73 15.73 36.89 12.55
N PHE A 74 15.23 38.11 12.54
CA PHE A 74 14.11 38.53 11.72
C PHE A 74 14.57 39.65 10.79
N GLU A 75 14.18 39.60 9.52
CA GLU A 75 14.52 40.58 8.50
C GLU A 75 13.28 41.04 7.75
N THR A 76 13.32 42.30 7.31
CA THR A 76 12.21 42.94 6.59
C THR A 76 12.28 42.62 5.10
N ILE A 77 11.13 42.31 4.52
CA ILE A 77 10.98 42.19 3.06
C ILE A 77 10.97 43.56 2.46
N ILE A 78 11.95 43.91 1.59
CA ILE A 78 12.00 45.17 0.89
C ILE A 78 11.01 45.20 -0.26
N PHE A 79 11.03 44.18 -1.10
CA PHE A 79 10.07 44.02 -2.20
C PHE A 79 9.93 42.56 -2.66
N ILE A 80 8.80 42.30 -3.30
CA ILE A 80 8.48 41.02 -3.93
C ILE A 80 8.16 41.30 -5.39
N THR A 81 8.87 40.64 -6.31
CA THR A 81 8.67 40.80 -7.74
C THR A 81 8.24 39.54 -8.42
N PRO A 82 7.14 39.56 -9.19
CA PRO A 82 6.76 38.39 -9.97
C PRO A 82 7.76 38.10 -11.09
N ARG A 83 8.07 36.84 -11.31
CA ARG A 83 8.82 36.41 -12.50
C ARG A 83 7.86 36.12 -13.65
N TYR A 84 8.24 36.51 -14.84
CA TYR A 84 7.47 36.26 -16.06
C TYR A 84 7.82 34.92 -16.70
N ASP A 85 9.02 34.36 -16.43
CA ASP A 85 9.40 33.01 -16.74
C ASP A 85 8.80 32.08 -15.66
N THR A 86 8.52 30.83 -16.05
CA THR A 86 8.05 29.80 -15.14
C THR A 86 9.18 28.78 -14.93
N PRO A 87 10.23 29.13 -14.15
CA PRO A 87 11.33 28.20 -13.92
C PRO A 87 10.87 27.02 -13.11
N ASP A 88 11.60 25.93 -13.25
CA ASP A 88 11.44 24.82 -12.35
C ASP A 88 11.81 25.24 -10.92
N VAL A 89 10.96 24.89 -9.96
CA VAL A 89 11.23 25.07 -8.53
C VAL A 89 11.48 23.74 -7.86
N TYR A 90 12.29 23.75 -6.83
CA TYR A 90 12.69 22.57 -6.10
C TYR A 90 12.31 22.71 -4.65
N ASP A 91 11.69 21.67 -4.08
CA ASP A 91 11.32 21.62 -2.68
C ASP A 91 11.91 20.38 -2.01
N ALA A 92 12.38 20.54 -0.77
CA ALA A 92 12.84 19.43 0.04
C ALA A 92 11.62 18.73 0.66
N ILE A 93 11.55 17.41 0.56
CA ILE A 93 10.44 16.61 1.06
C ILE A 93 10.84 15.98 2.38
N GLU A 94 9.93 16.07 3.37
CA GLU A 94 10.08 15.51 4.71
C GLU A 94 11.42 15.84 5.36
N VAL A 95 11.55 17.08 5.71
CA VAL A 95 12.68 17.59 6.46
C VAL A 95 12.41 17.40 7.94
N GLY A 96 13.14 16.49 8.58
CA GLY A 96 13.07 16.23 10.00
C GLY A 96 11.63 16.10 10.54
N LYS A 97 11.46 16.27 11.87
CA LYS A 97 10.13 16.13 12.49
C LYS A 97 9.24 17.37 12.42
N LYS A 98 9.84 18.54 12.15
CA LYS A 98 9.13 19.83 12.23
C LYS A 98 8.89 20.46 10.86
N HIS A 99 9.35 19.83 9.78
CA HIS A 99 9.10 20.22 8.40
C HIS A 99 9.55 21.63 8.02
N TYR A 100 10.62 22.14 8.65
CA TYR A 100 11.21 23.43 8.31
C TYR A 100 12.73 23.34 8.09
N TYR A 101 13.26 24.20 7.26
CA TYR A 101 14.68 24.23 6.91
C TYR A 101 15.10 25.62 6.43
N TYR A 102 16.39 25.84 6.32
CA TYR A 102 16.91 27.10 5.79
C TYR A 102 17.18 26.99 4.30
N THR A 103 16.57 27.88 3.52
CA THR A 103 16.87 28.11 2.11
C THR A 103 17.45 29.48 1.97
N ASN A 104 18.71 29.60 1.55
CA ASN A 104 19.44 30.87 1.49
C ASN A 104 19.35 31.67 2.82
N ASP A 105 19.52 30.95 3.95
CA ASP A 105 19.40 31.44 5.33
C ASP A 105 17.99 32.00 5.72
N ILE A 106 16.99 31.87 4.89
CA ILE A 106 15.59 32.18 5.19
C ILE A 106 14.88 30.93 5.68
N LEU A 107 14.14 31.03 6.78
CA LEU A 107 13.39 29.91 7.33
C LEU A 107 12.19 29.61 6.44
N SER A 108 12.32 28.54 5.71
CA SER A 108 11.31 27.97 4.82
C SER A 108 10.63 26.81 5.53
N HIS A 109 9.35 26.68 5.33
CA HIS A 109 8.62 25.46 5.65
C HIS A 109 8.54 24.65 4.37
N ASN A 110 8.94 23.35 4.41
CA ASN A 110 8.67 22.53 3.24
C ASN A 110 7.18 22.62 2.97
N CYS A 111 6.84 22.93 1.74
CA CYS A 111 5.44 22.95 1.37
C CYS A 111 4.90 21.59 1.76
N GLU A 112 3.99 21.55 2.75
CA GLU A 112 3.12 20.40 2.89
C GLU A 112 2.64 20.11 1.49
N PHE A 113 2.84 18.92 1.03
CA PHE A 113 2.43 18.52 -0.30
C PHE A 113 0.93 18.83 -0.44
N LEU A 114 0.63 20.04 -0.90
CA LEU A 114 -0.71 20.41 -1.33
C LEU A 114 -0.88 19.68 -2.65
N GLY A 115 -1.40 18.45 -2.58
CA GLY A 115 -1.85 17.75 -3.75
C GLY A 115 -2.66 18.70 -4.63
N SER A 116 -2.65 18.50 -5.92
CA SER A 116 -3.37 19.34 -6.85
C SER A 116 -4.84 19.48 -6.44
N THR A 117 -5.49 20.54 -6.82
CA THR A 117 -6.92 20.70 -6.63
C THR A 117 -7.65 19.62 -7.43
N ASN A 118 -8.56 18.87 -6.80
CA ASN A 118 -9.31 17.75 -7.36
C ASN A 118 -8.55 16.42 -7.49
N THR A 119 -7.60 16.15 -6.60
CA THR A 119 -7.00 14.81 -6.49
C THR A 119 -8.03 13.74 -6.14
N LEU A 120 -7.75 12.50 -6.52
CA LEU A 120 -8.60 11.35 -6.19
C LEU A 120 -8.81 11.23 -4.67
N ILE A 121 -7.71 11.30 -3.91
CA ILE A 121 -7.70 11.30 -2.45
C ILE A 121 -7.70 12.75 -1.97
N SER A 122 -8.48 13.07 -0.95
CA SER A 122 -8.55 14.43 -0.43
C SER A 122 -7.18 14.92 0.07
N GLY A 123 -6.85 16.17 -0.18
CA GLY A 123 -5.59 16.77 0.31
C GLY A 123 -5.45 16.68 1.83
N ALA A 124 -6.56 16.71 2.58
CA ALA A 124 -6.55 16.48 4.02
C ALA A 124 -6.09 15.08 4.37
N LYS A 125 -6.58 14.06 3.65
CA LYS A 125 -6.20 12.66 3.86
C LYS A 125 -4.77 12.40 3.43
N LEU A 126 -4.36 12.89 2.26
CA LEU A 126 -2.98 12.76 1.78
C LEU A 126 -1.94 13.26 2.81
N ARG A 127 -2.26 14.35 3.52
CA ARG A 127 -1.39 14.87 4.60
C ARG A 127 -1.30 13.98 5.84
N THR A 128 -2.26 13.10 6.05
CA THR A 128 -2.24 12.16 7.20
C THR A 128 -1.60 10.82 6.85
N LEU A 129 -1.33 10.55 5.57
CA LEU A 129 -0.64 9.33 5.16
C LEU A 129 0.81 9.38 5.63
N THR A 130 1.22 8.30 6.28
CA THR A 130 2.60 8.09 6.70
C THR A 130 3.20 6.97 5.88
N PHE A 131 4.48 7.09 5.55
CA PHE A 131 5.20 6.04 4.85
C PHE A 131 6.27 5.41 5.76
N LYS A 132 6.80 4.28 5.32
CA LYS A 132 7.88 3.57 6.00
C LYS A 132 9.15 3.62 5.16
N THR A 133 10.30 3.59 5.82
CA THR A 133 11.54 3.27 5.15
C THR A 133 11.54 1.79 4.78
N PRO A 134 11.89 1.42 3.54
CA PRO A 134 11.95 0.01 3.17
C PRO A 134 13.02 -0.72 4.00
N ILE A 135 12.69 -1.93 4.45
CA ILE A 135 13.63 -2.82 5.17
C ILE A 135 14.63 -3.47 4.22
N GLU A 136 14.22 -3.65 2.94
CA GLU A 136 15.09 -4.09 1.84
C GLU A 136 14.82 -3.18 0.63
N SER A 137 15.89 -2.75 -0.04
CA SER A 137 15.82 -2.01 -1.30
C SER A 137 16.89 -2.54 -2.24
N LYS A 138 16.48 -3.32 -3.24
CA LYS A 138 17.39 -3.98 -4.17
C LYS A 138 16.70 -4.19 -5.52
N ASP A 139 17.45 -3.99 -6.61
CA ASP A 139 16.99 -4.28 -7.98
C ASP A 139 15.62 -3.67 -8.31
N HIS A 140 15.41 -2.41 -7.92
CA HIS A 140 14.14 -1.66 -8.08
C HIS A 140 12.96 -2.17 -7.26
N LEU A 141 13.19 -3.15 -6.36
CA LEU A 141 12.21 -3.67 -5.41
C LEU A 141 12.45 -3.06 -4.02
N ASP A 142 11.47 -2.38 -3.49
CA ASP A 142 11.43 -1.88 -2.12
C ASP A 142 10.45 -2.75 -1.31
N VAL A 143 10.94 -3.34 -0.21
CA VAL A 143 10.17 -4.19 0.69
C VAL A 143 9.97 -3.47 2.02
N TYR A 144 8.73 -3.33 2.44
CA TYR A 144 8.33 -2.66 3.70
C TYR A 144 7.99 -3.64 4.81
N GLU A 145 7.46 -4.82 4.42
CA GLU A 145 7.12 -5.90 5.34
C GLU A 145 7.48 -7.24 4.68
N LEU A 146 8.10 -8.14 5.44
CA LEU A 146 8.43 -9.48 4.96
C LEU A 146 7.16 -10.35 4.90
N PRO A 147 7.13 -11.36 4.03
CA PRO A 147 6.00 -12.28 3.99
C PRO A 147 5.86 -13.06 5.29
N GLU A 148 4.65 -13.10 5.83
CA GLU A 148 4.29 -13.87 7.01
C GLU A 148 3.64 -15.19 6.61
N PRO A 149 3.93 -16.31 7.30
CA PRO A 149 3.27 -17.58 7.02
C PRO A 149 1.74 -17.47 7.16
N LYS A 150 1.01 -18.14 6.29
CA LYS A 150 -0.46 -18.15 6.24
C LYS A 150 -1.12 -16.81 5.86
N HIS A 151 -0.34 -15.76 5.58
CA HIS A 151 -0.90 -14.52 5.06
C HIS A 151 -1.16 -14.65 3.56
N THR A 152 -2.23 -14.00 3.12
CA THR A 152 -2.63 -13.93 1.72
C THR A 152 -2.22 -12.61 1.12
N TYR A 153 -1.57 -12.68 -0.04
CA TYR A 153 -1.05 -11.52 -0.74
C TYR A 153 -1.65 -11.37 -2.12
N VAL A 154 -1.77 -10.13 -2.55
CA VAL A 154 -2.17 -9.76 -3.91
C VAL A 154 -1.11 -8.87 -4.51
N LEU A 155 -0.66 -9.19 -5.72
CA LEU A 155 0.23 -8.38 -6.54
C LEU A 155 -0.58 -7.76 -7.67
N CYS A 156 -0.59 -6.43 -7.78
CA CYS A 156 -1.19 -5.71 -8.90
C CYS A 156 -0.08 -5.06 -9.73
N ALA A 157 -0.01 -5.39 -11.02
CA ALA A 157 1.03 -4.92 -11.94
C ALA A 157 0.44 -4.03 -13.03
N ASP A 158 1.15 -2.94 -13.32
CA ASP A 158 0.99 -2.07 -14.46
C ASP A 158 2.23 -2.19 -15.36
N VAL A 159 2.04 -2.33 -16.67
CA VAL A 159 3.08 -2.75 -17.60
C VAL A 159 3.37 -1.67 -18.63
N ALA A 160 4.61 -1.16 -18.63
CA ALA A 160 5.10 -0.23 -19.64
C ALA A 160 5.92 -0.94 -20.74
N GLU A 161 6.17 -0.20 -21.83
CA GLU A 161 6.91 -0.73 -22.98
C GLU A 161 8.44 -0.77 -22.78
N GLY A 162 8.96 -0.28 -21.64
CA GLY A 162 10.40 -0.30 -21.33
C GLY A 162 11.23 0.67 -22.15
N GLN A 163 10.62 1.75 -22.65
CA GLN A 163 11.28 2.76 -23.49
C GLN A 163 11.82 3.96 -22.69
N GLY A 164 11.86 3.86 -21.37
CA GLY A 164 12.37 4.91 -20.48
C GLY A 164 11.39 6.05 -20.20
N LEU A 165 10.14 5.98 -20.69
CA LEU A 165 9.09 6.97 -20.47
C LEU A 165 8.22 6.58 -19.28
N ASP A 166 7.44 5.53 -19.42
CA ASP A 166 6.57 5.00 -18.37
C ASP A 166 7.27 3.87 -17.62
N TYR A 167 6.83 3.59 -16.42
CA TYR A 167 7.43 2.57 -15.57
C TYR A 167 6.60 1.27 -15.60
N SER A 168 7.28 0.13 -15.74
CA SER A 168 6.70 -1.14 -15.33
C SER A 168 6.73 -1.22 -13.81
N THR A 169 5.56 -1.32 -13.20
CA THR A 169 5.40 -1.26 -11.74
C THR A 169 4.54 -2.41 -11.23
N PHE A 170 4.75 -2.79 -9.99
CA PHE A 170 3.75 -3.52 -9.22
C PHE A 170 3.79 -3.12 -7.76
N SER A 171 2.64 -3.27 -7.10
CA SER A 171 2.51 -3.18 -5.66
C SER A 171 1.98 -4.50 -5.11
N ILE A 172 2.49 -4.92 -3.95
CA ILE A 172 2.02 -6.11 -3.23
C ILE A 172 1.26 -5.66 -2.00
N PHE A 173 0.09 -6.26 -1.80
CA PHE A 173 -0.81 -5.97 -0.69
C PHE A 173 -1.02 -7.21 0.16
N ASP A 174 -0.82 -7.08 1.46
CA ASP A 174 -1.32 -8.05 2.43
C ASP A 174 -2.83 -7.81 2.61
N VAL A 175 -3.60 -8.85 2.33
CA VAL A 175 -5.07 -8.80 2.35
C VAL A 175 -5.69 -9.71 3.42
N SER A 176 -4.85 -10.26 4.30
CA SER A 176 -5.28 -11.20 5.34
C SER A 176 -6.18 -10.55 6.38
N GLN A 177 -6.02 -9.25 6.62
CA GLN A 177 -6.82 -8.48 7.58
C GLN A 177 -7.02 -7.03 7.12
N ILE A 178 -8.02 -6.37 7.68
CA ILE A 178 -8.26 -4.94 7.47
C ILE A 178 -7.63 -4.17 8.64
N PRO A 179 -6.85 -3.11 8.40
CA PRO A 179 -6.53 -2.52 7.10
C PRO A 179 -5.61 -3.37 6.24
N TYR A 180 -5.87 -3.43 4.92
CA TYR A 180 -4.93 -3.97 3.95
C TYR A 180 -3.65 -3.14 3.97
N ARG A 181 -2.51 -3.74 3.65
CA ARG A 181 -1.21 -3.07 3.74
C ARG A 181 -0.41 -3.25 2.47
N GLN A 182 0.13 -2.16 1.92
CA GLN A 182 1.14 -2.24 0.88
C GLN A 182 2.45 -2.72 1.51
N VAL A 183 2.91 -3.91 1.17
CA VAL A 183 4.08 -4.56 1.79
C VAL A 183 5.34 -4.50 0.94
N ALA A 184 5.20 -4.33 -0.37
CA ALA A 184 6.32 -4.14 -1.28
C ALA A 184 5.89 -3.36 -2.53
N LYS A 185 6.88 -2.75 -3.20
CA LYS A 185 6.72 -2.00 -4.45
C LYS A 185 7.91 -2.27 -5.36
N TYR A 186 7.64 -2.43 -6.64
CA TYR A 186 8.63 -2.47 -7.72
C TYR A 186 8.37 -1.33 -8.72
N ARG A 187 9.44 -0.70 -9.21
CA ARG A 187 9.34 0.38 -10.19
C ARG A 187 10.58 0.44 -11.07
N ASN A 188 10.42 0.21 -12.38
CA ASN A 188 11.54 0.25 -13.32
C ASN A 188 11.05 0.67 -14.71
N ASN A 189 11.66 1.66 -15.34
CA ASN A 189 11.33 2.14 -16.69
C ASN A 189 12.25 1.59 -17.80
N GLU A 190 13.27 0.82 -17.43
CA GLU A 190 14.23 0.25 -18.36
C GLU A 190 14.05 -1.27 -18.58
N ILE A 191 13.24 -1.92 -17.73
CA ILE A 191 13.04 -3.36 -17.84
C ILE A 191 12.33 -3.73 -19.13
N ALA A 192 12.92 -4.66 -19.88
CA ALA A 192 12.25 -5.19 -21.06
C ALA A 192 10.99 -5.96 -20.66
N PRO A 193 9.85 -5.76 -21.36
CA PRO A 193 8.57 -6.43 -21.05
C PRO A 193 8.66 -7.95 -20.95
N LEU A 194 9.56 -8.58 -21.71
CA LEU A 194 9.78 -10.03 -21.66
C LEU A 194 10.50 -10.52 -20.39
N LEU A 195 11.21 -9.64 -19.67
CA LEU A 195 11.89 -9.97 -18.43
C LEU A 195 11.01 -9.69 -17.21
N PHE A 196 10.07 -8.78 -17.33
CA PHE A 196 9.20 -8.38 -16.23
C PHE A 196 8.37 -9.54 -15.63
N PRO A 197 7.85 -10.51 -16.42
CA PRO A 197 7.18 -11.69 -15.87
C PRO A 197 8.03 -12.50 -14.90
N THR A 198 9.34 -12.63 -15.16
CA THR A 198 10.25 -13.36 -14.26
C THR A 198 10.41 -12.65 -12.92
N VAL A 199 10.43 -11.32 -12.90
CA VAL A 199 10.46 -10.53 -11.67
C VAL A 199 9.15 -10.70 -10.90
N ILE A 200 7.99 -10.55 -11.58
CA ILE A 200 6.67 -10.79 -10.97
C ILE A 200 6.60 -12.19 -10.36
N TYR A 201 6.99 -13.23 -11.12
CA TYR A 201 6.98 -14.61 -10.68
C TYR A 201 7.81 -14.82 -9.41
N SER A 202 9.06 -14.35 -9.41
CA SER A 202 9.97 -14.54 -8.28
C SER A 202 9.46 -13.87 -6.99
N VAL A 203 8.94 -12.65 -7.13
CA VAL A 203 8.44 -11.89 -5.99
C VAL A 203 7.08 -12.43 -5.51
N ALA A 204 6.18 -12.79 -6.41
CA ALA A 204 4.90 -13.41 -6.06
C ALA A 204 5.08 -14.75 -5.33
N LYS A 205 6.03 -15.57 -5.76
CA LYS A 205 6.44 -16.81 -5.07
C LYS A 205 6.96 -16.52 -3.66
N ARG A 206 7.79 -15.49 -3.49
CA ARG A 206 8.29 -15.06 -2.18
C ARG A 206 7.15 -14.67 -1.23
N TYR A 207 6.09 -14.05 -1.74
CA TYR A 207 4.91 -13.64 -0.97
C TYR A 207 3.80 -14.70 -0.98
N ASN A 208 4.12 -15.93 -0.54
CA ASN A 208 3.21 -17.04 -0.36
C ASN A 208 2.38 -17.36 -1.63
N GLU A 209 3.01 -17.31 -2.81
CA GLU A 209 2.32 -17.50 -4.09
C GLU A 209 1.15 -16.51 -4.27
N ALA A 210 1.44 -15.23 -4.10
CA ALA A 210 0.47 -14.14 -4.17
C ALA A 210 -0.46 -14.24 -5.39
N PHE A 211 -1.72 -13.86 -5.23
CA PHE A 211 -2.62 -13.69 -6.38
C PHE A 211 -2.15 -12.53 -7.25
N VAL A 212 -1.92 -12.78 -8.53
CA VAL A 212 -1.36 -11.79 -9.47
C VAL A 212 -2.45 -11.24 -10.38
N LEU A 213 -2.60 -9.91 -10.40
CA LEU A 213 -3.41 -9.16 -11.34
C LEU A 213 -2.49 -8.33 -12.24
N VAL A 214 -2.46 -8.63 -13.52
CA VAL A 214 -1.72 -7.85 -14.52
C VAL A 214 -2.69 -7.00 -15.32
N GLU A 215 -2.38 -5.73 -15.57
CA GLU A 215 -3.06 -4.95 -16.58
C GLU A 215 -2.66 -5.45 -17.97
N ILE A 216 -3.66 -5.85 -18.78
CA ILE A 216 -3.43 -6.49 -20.10
C ILE A 216 -3.69 -5.57 -21.30
N ASN A 217 -3.65 -4.26 -21.08
CA ASN A 217 -3.64 -3.31 -22.19
C ASN A 217 -2.26 -3.37 -22.88
N SER A 218 -2.21 -3.09 -24.17
CA SER A 218 -0.96 -3.09 -24.96
C SER A 218 -0.11 -4.34 -24.72
N ILE A 219 1.11 -4.17 -24.23
CA ILE A 219 2.11 -5.22 -23.99
C ILE A 219 1.79 -6.12 -22.79
N GLY A 220 0.94 -5.68 -21.87
CA GLY A 220 0.63 -6.43 -20.66
C GLY A 220 -0.01 -7.81 -20.90
N LEU A 221 -0.69 -7.99 -22.03
CA LEU A 221 -1.20 -9.31 -22.43
C LEU A 221 -0.06 -10.32 -22.60
N GLN A 222 1.06 -9.91 -23.20
CA GLN A 222 2.23 -10.77 -23.37
C GLN A 222 2.86 -11.15 -22.01
N VAL A 223 2.91 -10.20 -21.07
CA VAL A 223 3.38 -10.47 -19.71
C VAL A 223 2.50 -11.52 -19.02
N ALA A 224 1.18 -11.40 -19.14
CA ALA A 224 0.24 -12.36 -18.57
C ALA A 224 0.36 -13.75 -19.23
N ASP A 225 0.54 -13.79 -20.55
CA ASP A 225 0.70 -15.04 -21.30
C ASP A 225 2.00 -15.77 -20.90
N ILE A 226 3.12 -15.05 -20.73
CA ILE A 226 4.40 -15.65 -20.27
C ILE A 226 4.22 -16.19 -18.84
N LEU A 227 3.61 -15.43 -17.93
CA LEU A 227 3.35 -15.90 -16.57
C LEU A 227 2.55 -17.21 -16.56
N HIS A 228 1.51 -17.30 -17.39
CA HIS A 228 0.64 -18.45 -17.42
C HIS A 228 1.22 -19.64 -18.18
N PHE A 229 1.65 -19.44 -19.44
CA PHE A 229 2.02 -20.53 -20.33
C PHE A 229 3.47 -20.96 -20.20
N GLU A 230 4.40 -20.03 -19.93
CA GLU A 230 5.81 -20.35 -19.84
C GLU A 230 6.25 -20.61 -18.41
N LEU A 231 5.83 -19.76 -17.45
CA LEU A 231 6.19 -19.89 -16.03
C LEU A 231 5.20 -20.72 -15.23
N SER A 232 4.07 -21.14 -15.82
CA SER A 232 3.02 -21.96 -15.18
C SER A 232 2.59 -21.41 -13.81
N TYR A 233 2.34 -20.09 -13.73
CA TYR A 233 1.92 -19.47 -12.50
C TYR A 233 0.41 -19.65 -12.26
N ASP A 234 0.03 -20.46 -11.27
CA ASP A 234 -1.36 -20.89 -11.06
C ASP A 234 -2.27 -19.77 -10.50
N ASN A 235 -1.72 -18.89 -9.63
CA ASN A 235 -2.48 -17.82 -8.97
C ASN A 235 -2.62 -16.55 -9.81
N LEU A 236 -2.56 -16.67 -11.13
CA LEU A 236 -2.84 -15.56 -12.04
C LEU A 236 -4.35 -15.35 -12.19
N LEU A 237 -4.81 -14.16 -11.84
CA LEU A 237 -6.23 -13.80 -11.88
C LEU A 237 -6.73 -13.65 -13.31
N LYS A 238 -7.93 -14.18 -13.58
CA LYS A 238 -8.57 -14.19 -14.90
C LYS A 238 -9.99 -13.64 -14.83
N PHE A 239 -10.32 -12.80 -15.81
CA PHE A 239 -11.61 -12.14 -15.87
C PHE A 239 -12.24 -12.19 -17.27
N GLN A 240 -13.55 -11.99 -17.34
CA GLN A 240 -14.23 -11.89 -18.62
C GLN A 240 -13.84 -10.60 -19.36
N THR A 241 -13.52 -10.74 -20.66
CA THR A 241 -13.21 -9.60 -21.53
C THR A 241 -14.45 -9.02 -22.21
N LYS A 242 -15.56 -9.76 -22.27
CA LYS A 242 -16.83 -9.32 -22.88
C LYS A 242 -18.00 -9.63 -21.95
N GLY A 243 -18.90 -8.68 -21.76
CA GLY A 243 -20.05 -8.78 -20.86
C GLY A 243 -19.83 -7.98 -19.56
N LYS A 244 -20.50 -8.37 -18.47
CA LYS A 244 -20.22 -7.76 -17.15
C LYS A 244 -18.85 -8.18 -16.69
N GLN A 245 -17.88 -7.27 -16.76
CA GLN A 245 -16.53 -7.49 -16.22
C GLN A 245 -16.61 -7.87 -14.75
N GLY A 246 -15.76 -8.83 -14.34
CA GLY A 246 -15.67 -9.25 -12.95
C GLY A 246 -16.40 -10.55 -12.58
N ASN A 247 -17.13 -11.18 -13.51
CA ASN A 247 -17.66 -12.52 -13.27
C ASN A 247 -16.65 -13.60 -13.63
N GLN A 248 -16.32 -14.47 -12.67
CA GLN A 248 -15.69 -15.76 -12.99
C GLN A 248 -16.73 -16.65 -13.67
N VAL A 249 -16.36 -17.23 -14.81
CA VAL A 249 -17.20 -18.22 -15.47
C VAL A 249 -16.72 -19.61 -15.03
N SER A 250 -17.56 -20.31 -14.29
CA SER A 250 -17.37 -21.74 -14.04
C SER A 250 -17.77 -22.54 -15.29
N GLY A 251 -16.77 -23.17 -15.90
CA GLY A 251 -16.84 -24.33 -16.76
C GLY A 251 -17.74 -24.35 -18.00
N GLY A 252 -17.10 -24.48 -19.18
CA GLY A 252 -17.73 -24.87 -20.45
C GLY A 252 -16.84 -24.47 -21.64
N PHE A 253 -16.83 -25.29 -22.71
CA PHE A 253 -16.01 -25.06 -23.92
C PHE A 253 -16.26 -23.68 -24.59
N ALA A 254 -17.46 -23.12 -24.46
CA ALA A 254 -17.82 -21.79 -24.99
C ALA A 254 -17.31 -20.62 -24.10
N ALA A 255 -16.88 -20.87 -22.87
CA ALA A 255 -16.37 -19.86 -21.94
C ALA A 255 -14.90 -19.52 -22.19
N ARG A 256 -14.10 -20.43 -22.78
CA ARG A 256 -12.67 -20.22 -23.04
C ARG A 256 -12.36 -19.02 -23.93
N ASN A 257 -13.26 -18.69 -24.87
CA ASN A 257 -13.05 -17.56 -25.81
C ASN A 257 -13.40 -16.16 -25.22
N LYS A 258 -13.77 -16.09 -23.93
CA LYS A 258 -14.18 -14.83 -23.27
C LYS A 258 -13.38 -14.51 -22.02
N LEU A 259 -12.46 -15.37 -21.63
CA LEU A 259 -11.60 -15.20 -20.46
C LEU A 259 -10.22 -14.74 -20.92
N ALA A 260 -9.69 -13.73 -20.23
CA ALA A 260 -8.28 -13.33 -20.32
C ALA A 260 -7.64 -13.35 -18.96
N TYR A 261 -6.37 -13.68 -18.90
CA TYR A 261 -5.55 -13.59 -17.70
C TYR A 261 -5.18 -12.12 -17.52
N GLY A 262 -5.68 -11.51 -16.43
CA GLY A 262 -5.45 -10.10 -16.11
C GLY A 262 -6.67 -9.21 -16.34
N LEU A 263 -6.49 -7.92 -16.11
CA LEU A 263 -7.49 -6.88 -16.22
C LEU A 263 -7.28 -6.06 -17.50
N LYS A 264 -8.28 -6.03 -18.37
CA LYS A 264 -8.32 -5.02 -19.42
C LYS A 264 -8.90 -3.72 -18.85
N THR A 265 -8.05 -2.73 -18.66
CA THR A 265 -8.46 -1.42 -18.16
C THR A 265 -9.29 -0.68 -19.21
N SER A 266 -10.47 -0.28 -18.79
CA SER A 266 -11.42 0.55 -19.54
C SER A 266 -11.77 1.78 -18.69
N ALA A 267 -12.37 2.79 -19.29
CA ALA A 267 -12.84 3.97 -18.56
C ALA A 267 -13.75 3.58 -17.38
N GLN A 268 -14.58 2.53 -17.55
CA GLN A 268 -15.47 2.05 -16.49
C GLN A 268 -14.71 1.33 -15.37
N SER A 269 -13.78 0.40 -15.70
CA SER A 269 -13.00 -0.31 -14.68
C SER A 269 -12.08 0.65 -13.92
N LYS A 270 -11.46 1.63 -14.60
CA LYS A 270 -10.65 2.68 -13.95
C LYS A 270 -11.51 3.52 -12.99
N LEU A 271 -12.72 3.93 -13.40
CA LEU A 271 -13.62 4.70 -12.54
C LEU A 271 -14.03 3.91 -11.28
N ILE A 272 -14.38 2.63 -11.42
CA ILE A 272 -14.70 1.76 -10.29
C ILE A 272 -13.49 1.60 -9.37
N GLY A 273 -12.30 1.36 -9.95
CA GLY A 273 -11.06 1.25 -9.20
C GLY A 273 -10.75 2.51 -8.41
N CYS A 274 -10.85 3.68 -9.04
CA CYS A 274 -10.67 4.98 -8.39
C CYS A 274 -11.66 5.19 -7.24
N ALA A 275 -12.94 4.89 -7.45
CA ALA A 275 -13.96 5.06 -6.41
C ALA A 275 -13.71 4.16 -5.19
N ASN A 276 -13.34 2.89 -5.42
CA ASN A 276 -13.02 1.95 -4.35
C ASN A 276 -11.71 2.31 -3.65
N LEU A 277 -10.66 2.67 -4.40
CA LEU A 277 -9.39 3.13 -3.83
C LEU A 277 -9.62 4.33 -2.90
N LYS A 278 -10.39 5.32 -3.37
CA LYS A 278 -10.78 6.45 -2.53
C LYS A 278 -11.44 5.99 -1.23
N ALA A 279 -12.42 5.11 -1.32
CA ALA A 279 -13.13 4.59 -0.14
C ALA A 279 -12.21 3.81 0.81
N LEU A 280 -11.26 3.03 0.29
CA LEU A 280 -10.29 2.28 1.09
C LEU A 280 -9.34 3.22 1.84
N VAL A 281 -8.79 4.23 1.15
CA VAL A 281 -7.82 5.16 1.75
C VAL A 281 -8.50 6.14 2.71
N GLU A 282 -9.63 6.76 2.31
CA GLU A 282 -10.33 7.74 3.15
C GLU A 282 -10.87 7.14 4.46
N ASN A 283 -11.20 5.83 4.47
CA ASN A 283 -11.70 5.12 5.64
C ASN A 283 -10.62 4.29 6.38
N ASP A 284 -9.34 4.54 6.15
CA ASP A 284 -8.22 3.84 6.79
C ASP A 284 -8.24 2.31 6.62
N LYS A 285 -8.79 1.82 5.51
CA LYS A 285 -8.86 0.40 5.18
C LYS A 285 -7.69 -0.09 4.30
N LEU A 286 -6.86 0.82 3.82
CA LEU A 286 -5.64 0.54 3.09
C LEU A 286 -4.53 1.45 3.62
N LEU A 287 -3.45 0.85 4.08
CA LEU A 287 -2.22 1.53 4.49
C LEU A 287 -1.22 1.48 3.34
N ILE A 288 -0.79 2.65 2.92
CA ILE A 288 0.20 2.83 1.86
C ILE A 288 1.53 3.10 2.55
N ASN A 289 2.48 2.18 2.41
CA ASN A 289 3.79 2.29 3.07
C ASN A 289 4.85 2.97 2.18
N ASP A 290 4.61 3.08 0.87
CA ASP A 290 5.56 3.64 -0.09
C ASP A 290 5.34 5.14 -0.32
N ALA A 291 6.40 5.92 -0.17
CA ALA A 291 6.37 7.37 -0.37
C ALA A 291 6.18 7.77 -1.84
N ASP A 292 6.80 7.04 -2.79
CA ASP A 292 6.64 7.34 -4.22
C ASP A 292 5.17 7.18 -4.65
N THR A 293 4.50 6.15 -4.14
CA THR A 293 3.07 5.92 -4.35
C THR A 293 2.22 7.06 -3.80
N ILE A 294 2.53 7.56 -2.59
CA ILE A 294 1.83 8.72 -2.00
C ILE A 294 2.05 9.97 -2.83
N ILE A 295 3.27 10.18 -3.34
CA ILE A 295 3.59 11.29 -4.23
C ILE A 295 2.79 11.23 -5.53
N GLU A 296 2.69 10.07 -6.17
CA GLU A 296 1.88 9.92 -7.38
C GLU A 296 0.39 10.16 -7.10
N LEU A 297 -0.16 9.64 -5.99
CA LEU A 297 -1.54 9.90 -5.58
C LEU A 297 -1.85 11.38 -5.38
N SER A 298 -0.87 12.17 -5.02
CA SER A 298 -1.03 13.58 -4.75
C SER A 298 -1.04 14.46 -6.02
N SER A 299 -0.53 13.94 -7.13
CA SER A 299 -0.67 14.50 -8.47
C SER A 299 -1.74 13.81 -9.32
N PHE A 300 -2.37 12.75 -8.78
CA PHE A 300 -3.40 11.98 -9.48
C PHE A 300 -4.75 12.67 -9.38
N SER A 301 -5.02 13.54 -10.36
CA SER A 301 -6.12 14.48 -10.35
C SER A 301 -7.22 14.16 -11.37
N ALA A 302 -8.40 14.72 -11.15
CA ALA A 302 -9.53 14.57 -12.05
C ALA A 302 -9.25 15.23 -13.41
N ASN A 303 -9.35 14.46 -14.48
CA ASN A 303 -9.27 14.93 -15.85
C ASN A 303 -10.53 14.49 -16.63
N LYS A 304 -11.40 15.45 -16.96
CA LYS A 304 -12.70 15.21 -17.63
C LYS A 304 -13.54 14.17 -16.87
N LYS A 305 -13.61 12.94 -17.35
CA LYS A 305 -14.40 11.84 -16.76
C LYS A 305 -13.52 10.74 -16.13
N SER A 306 -12.24 11.01 -15.92
CA SER A 306 -11.27 10.05 -15.40
C SER A 306 -10.31 10.73 -14.42
N PHE A 307 -9.33 9.99 -13.95
CA PHE A 307 -8.20 10.50 -13.17
C PHE A 307 -6.91 10.13 -13.87
N MET A 308 -5.91 10.99 -13.82
CA MET A 308 -4.58 10.77 -14.37
C MET A 308 -3.56 11.65 -13.66
N ALA A 309 -2.28 11.35 -13.83
CA ALA A 309 -1.22 12.23 -13.36
C ALA A 309 -1.31 13.61 -14.02
N GLU A 310 -0.89 14.64 -13.32
CA GLU A 310 -0.68 15.96 -13.90
C GLU A 310 0.49 15.94 -14.87
N GLU A 311 0.52 16.93 -15.77
CA GLU A 311 1.58 17.06 -16.77
C GLU A 311 2.97 17.09 -16.09
N GLY A 312 3.85 16.21 -16.50
CA GLY A 312 5.19 16.05 -15.93
C GLY A 312 5.28 15.13 -14.70
N SER A 313 4.18 14.51 -14.28
CA SER A 313 4.12 13.50 -13.22
C SER A 313 3.76 12.13 -13.80
N ASN A 314 4.05 11.07 -13.06
CA ASN A 314 3.71 9.69 -13.40
C ASN A 314 2.52 9.22 -12.56
N ASP A 315 1.77 8.23 -13.06
CA ASP A 315 0.67 7.58 -12.33
C ASP A 315 0.77 6.04 -12.31
N ASP A 316 1.91 5.48 -12.67
CA ASP A 316 2.11 4.03 -12.82
C ASP A 316 1.90 3.30 -11.47
N LEU A 317 2.46 3.80 -10.37
CA LEU A 317 2.23 3.25 -9.03
C LEU A 317 0.79 3.51 -8.55
N ALA A 318 0.25 4.70 -8.78
CA ALA A 318 -1.14 5.01 -8.48
C ALA A 318 -2.10 4.07 -9.22
N MET A 319 -1.77 3.67 -10.46
CA MET A 319 -2.56 2.72 -11.24
C MET A 319 -2.53 1.32 -10.63
N THR A 320 -1.42 0.86 -10.04
CA THR A 320 -1.43 -0.43 -9.31
C THR A 320 -2.43 -0.43 -8.16
N LEU A 321 -2.58 0.71 -7.46
CA LEU A 321 -3.58 0.87 -6.40
C LEU A 321 -5.01 0.96 -6.95
N VAL A 322 -5.19 1.59 -8.12
CA VAL A 322 -6.49 1.63 -8.82
C VAL A 322 -6.91 0.22 -9.23
N HIS A 323 -5.98 -0.60 -9.74
CA HIS A 323 -6.22 -2.00 -10.06
C HIS A 323 -6.58 -2.81 -8.81
N PHE A 324 -5.90 -2.58 -7.69
CA PHE A 324 -6.26 -3.18 -6.41
C PHE A 324 -7.65 -2.73 -5.96
N GLY A 325 -7.96 -1.43 -6.00
CA GLY A 325 -9.29 -0.90 -5.69
C GLY A 325 -10.40 -1.52 -6.56
N TRP A 326 -10.15 -1.74 -7.85
CA TRP A 326 -11.07 -2.47 -8.71
C TRP A 326 -11.22 -3.93 -8.27
N LEU A 327 -10.12 -4.62 -7.98
CA LEU A 327 -10.12 -6.02 -7.57
C LEU A 327 -10.93 -6.26 -6.29
N THR A 328 -10.85 -5.37 -5.31
CA THR A 328 -11.60 -5.49 -4.04
C THR A 328 -13.12 -5.49 -4.22
N SER A 329 -13.63 -4.98 -5.33
CA SER A 329 -15.05 -5.03 -5.67
C SER A 329 -15.48 -6.36 -6.30
N GLN A 330 -14.53 -7.17 -6.77
CA GLN A 330 -14.82 -8.40 -7.50
C GLN A 330 -15.22 -9.53 -6.55
N ARG A 331 -16.11 -10.39 -7.02
CA ARG A 331 -16.58 -11.52 -6.23
C ARG A 331 -15.44 -12.47 -5.85
N VAL A 332 -14.56 -12.76 -6.80
CA VAL A 332 -13.38 -13.62 -6.59
C VAL A 332 -12.57 -13.16 -5.38
N PHE A 333 -12.23 -11.87 -5.30
CA PHE A 333 -11.48 -11.32 -4.18
C PHE A 333 -12.24 -11.51 -2.86
N LYS A 334 -13.53 -11.20 -2.85
CA LYS A 334 -14.37 -11.33 -1.64
C LYS A 334 -14.47 -12.79 -1.17
N ASP A 335 -14.60 -13.72 -2.12
CA ASP A 335 -14.70 -15.14 -1.81
C ASP A 335 -13.35 -15.64 -1.25
N THR A 336 -12.21 -15.27 -1.86
CA THR A 336 -10.85 -15.63 -1.41
C THR A 336 -10.58 -15.07 -0.01
N VAL A 337 -10.69 -13.78 0.18
CA VAL A 337 -10.43 -13.11 1.48
C VAL A 337 -11.37 -13.63 2.58
N ASN A 338 -12.67 -13.84 2.28
CA ASN A 338 -13.61 -14.39 3.26
C ASN A 338 -13.27 -15.84 3.65
N THR A 339 -12.79 -16.64 2.72
CA THR A 339 -12.38 -18.02 3.01
C THR A 339 -11.13 -18.03 3.88
N ASP A 340 -10.15 -17.18 3.55
CA ASP A 340 -8.90 -17.09 4.30
C ASP A 340 -9.10 -16.51 5.70
N ILE A 341 -9.90 -15.47 5.85
CA ILE A 341 -10.24 -14.92 7.18
C ILE A 341 -10.93 -15.97 8.04
N ARG A 342 -11.84 -16.77 7.47
CA ARG A 342 -12.50 -17.84 8.21
C ARG A 342 -11.52 -18.95 8.62
N SER A 343 -10.59 -19.33 7.74
CA SER A 343 -9.58 -20.34 8.04
C SER A 343 -8.61 -19.88 9.13
N VAL A 344 -8.19 -18.62 9.11
CA VAL A 344 -7.35 -18.01 10.15
C VAL A 344 -8.10 -17.97 11.49
N LEU A 345 -9.34 -17.48 11.51
CA LEU A 345 -10.16 -17.45 12.73
C LEU A 345 -10.42 -18.85 13.29
N GLN A 346 -10.61 -19.85 12.42
CA GLN A 346 -10.74 -21.26 12.87
C GLN A 346 -9.43 -21.78 13.46
N ALA A 347 -8.29 -21.47 12.83
CA ALA A 347 -6.98 -21.86 13.34
C ALA A 347 -6.66 -21.20 14.69
N GLU A 348 -6.93 -19.90 14.83
CA GLU A 348 -6.76 -19.17 16.10
C GLU A 348 -7.67 -19.75 17.20
N ASN A 349 -8.94 -20.03 16.87
CA ASN A 349 -9.85 -20.66 17.83
C ASN A 349 -9.39 -22.05 18.25
N LEU A 350 -8.84 -22.85 17.33
CA LEU A 350 -8.25 -24.17 17.65
C LEU A 350 -7.02 -24.02 18.54
N GLU A 351 -6.16 -23.02 18.26
CA GLU A 351 -4.97 -22.77 19.08
C GLU A 351 -5.31 -22.25 20.47
N ILE A 352 -6.38 -21.46 20.60
CA ILE A 352 -6.92 -21.03 21.91
C ILE A 352 -7.51 -22.24 22.64
N LEU A 353 -8.28 -23.09 21.96
CA LEU A 353 -8.80 -24.32 22.52
C LEU A 353 -7.69 -25.27 22.97
N ASP A 354 -6.63 -25.43 22.19
CA ASP A 354 -5.47 -26.24 22.57
C ASP A 354 -4.69 -25.64 23.76
N ARG A 355 -4.69 -24.32 23.91
CA ARG A 355 -4.10 -23.67 25.11
C ARG A 355 -5.01 -23.71 26.32
N GLU A 356 -6.33 -23.68 26.13
CA GLU A 356 -7.32 -23.78 27.22
C GLU A 356 -7.62 -25.21 27.62
N ILE A 357 -7.41 -26.18 26.73
CA ILE A 357 -7.30 -27.59 27.12
C ILE A 357 -5.92 -27.72 27.79
N THR A 358 -5.82 -27.22 29.03
CA THR A 358 -4.88 -27.82 29.96
C THR A 358 -5.10 -29.33 29.84
N PRO A 359 -4.05 -30.14 29.62
CA PRO A 359 -4.23 -31.57 29.73
C PRO A 359 -4.92 -31.75 31.07
N PHE A 360 -6.17 -32.20 31.07
CA PHE A 360 -6.77 -32.76 32.26
C PHE A 360 -5.78 -33.85 32.62
N GLY A 361 -4.78 -33.51 33.40
CA GLY A 361 -4.02 -34.50 34.12
C GLY A 361 -5.09 -35.24 34.84
N PHE A 362 -5.21 -36.55 34.59
CA PHE A 362 -5.96 -37.38 35.47
C PHE A 362 -5.43 -37.06 36.83
N ILE A 363 -6.22 -36.35 37.64
CA ILE A 363 -5.93 -36.19 39.03
C ILE A 363 -6.20 -37.58 39.55
N ASP A 364 -5.15 -38.39 39.52
CA ASP A 364 -5.08 -39.60 40.27
C ASP A 364 -5.17 -39.15 41.72
N ASN A 365 -6.34 -39.31 42.30
CA ASN A 365 -6.59 -39.03 43.72
C ASN A 365 -5.97 -40.08 44.63
N GLY A 366 -5.08 -40.95 44.11
CA GLY A 366 -4.38 -41.99 44.90
C GLY A 366 -5.33 -43.06 45.47
N ILE A 367 -6.55 -43.17 44.93
CA ILE A 367 -7.46 -44.27 45.22
C ILE A 367 -7.26 -45.24 44.09
N ASP A 368 -6.62 -46.39 44.40
CA ASP A 368 -6.53 -47.51 43.48
C ASP A 368 -7.95 -47.85 43.02
N ASP A 369 -8.17 -47.93 41.70
CA ASP A 369 -9.43 -48.44 41.15
C ASP A 369 -9.72 -49.78 41.82
N PRO A 370 -10.93 -49.99 42.37
CA PRO A 370 -11.25 -51.22 42.96
C PRO A 370 -11.09 -52.32 41.91
N ALA A 371 -10.33 -53.36 42.28
CA ALA A 371 -10.13 -54.50 41.37
C ALA A 371 -11.48 -55.00 40.90
N PRO A 372 -11.66 -55.28 39.62
CA PRO A 372 -12.93 -55.72 39.08
C PRO A 372 -13.41 -56.97 39.82
N GLU A 373 -14.58 -56.91 40.41
CA GLU A 373 -15.19 -58.08 41.06
C GLU A 373 -15.59 -59.09 40.00
N VAL A 374 -15.20 -60.33 40.22
CA VAL A 374 -15.55 -61.44 39.33
C VAL A 374 -16.66 -62.20 40.01
N ASP A 375 -17.82 -62.36 39.38
CA ASP A 375 -18.93 -63.15 39.91
C ASP A 375 -18.69 -64.68 39.83
N SER A 376 -19.59 -65.43 40.37
CA SER A 376 -19.49 -66.90 40.40
C SER A 376 -19.51 -67.56 38.99
N ARG A 377 -19.72 -66.77 37.94
CA ARG A 377 -19.73 -67.25 36.52
C ARG A 377 -18.47 -66.81 35.78
N GLY A 378 -17.58 -65.98 36.43
CA GLY A 378 -16.36 -65.48 35.82
C GLY A 378 -16.53 -64.15 35.07
N ASP A 379 -17.71 -63.49 35.19
CA ASP A 379 -17.96 -62.19 34.57
C ASP A 379 -17.33 -61.05 35.41
N ARG A 380 -16.67 -60.07 34.72
CA ARG A 380 -16.03 -58.93 35.35
C ARG A 380 -16.98 -57.76 35.43
N TRP A 381 -17.16 -57.19 36.63
CA TRP A 381 -17.99 -56.04 36.90
C TRP A 381 -17.13 -54.88 37.36
N LEU A 382 -17.33 -53.68 36.76
CA LEU A 382 -16.68 -52.44 37.16
C LEU A 382 -17.74 -51.45 37.65
N THR A 383 -17.51 -50.87 38.79
CA THR A 383 -18.35 -49.75 39.30
C THR A 383 -18.00 -48.47 38.54
N VAL A 384 -19.00 -47.85 37.86
CA VAL A 384 -18.76 -46.70 36.99
C VAL A 384 -18.96 -45.40 37.70
N ASP A 385 -19.71 -45.37 38.80
CA ASP A 385 -19.94 -44.16 39.59
C ASP A 385 -20.35 -44.39 41.06
N LYS A 386 -20.50 -43.32 41.80
CA LYS A 386 -20.91 -43.32 43.22
C LYS A 386 -22.34 -43.83 43.46
N GLU A 387 -23.11 -44.04 42.40
CA GLU A 387 -24.51 -44.48 42.47
C GLU A 387 -24.70 -45.96 42.27
N GLY A 388 -23.57 -46.72 42.09
CA GLY A 388 -23.62 -48.20 42.10
C GLY A 388 -24.05 -48.84 40.76
N LEU A 389 -23.91 -48.15 39.66
CA LEU A 389 -24.15 -48.67 38.33
C LEU A 389 -23.01 -49.60 37.93
N TYR A 390 -23.31 -50.82 37.63
CA TYR A 390 -22.35 -51.87 37.16
C TYR A 390 -22.54 -52.08 35.66
N THR A 391 -21.44 -52.06 34.90
CA THR A 391 -21.46 -52.44 33.50
C THR A 391 -20.77 -53.78 33.30
N ASN A 392 -21.47 -54.72 32.69
CA ASN A 392 -20.88 -55.98 32.25
C ASN A 392 -20.38 -55.82 30.82
N PRO A 393 -19.06 -55.87 30.56
CA PRO A 393 -18.53 -55.72 29.22
C PRO A 393 -18.91 -56.86 28.24
N ASN A 394 -19.49 -57.97 28.75
CA ASN A 394 -19.96 -59.09 27.94
C ASN A 394 -21.49 -59.08 27.74
N TRP A 395 -22.21 -58.03 28.20
CA TRP A 395 -23.66 -57.96 28.04
C TRP A 395 -24.05 -57.52 26.64
N ASP A 396 -24.72 -58.41 25.86
CA ASP A 396 -25.34 -58.06 24.57
C ASP A 396 -26.85 -57.87 24.77
N PRO A 397 -27.37 -56.64 24.57
CA PRO A 397 -28.80 -56.36 24.76
C PRO A 397 -29.71 -57.06 23.73
N ARG A 398 -29.16 -57.86 22.81
CA ARG A 398 -29.91 -58.57 21.76
C ARG A 398 -30.07 -60.07 22.03
N LEU A 399 -29.55 -60.56 23.15
CA LEU A 399 -29.80 -61.86 23.71
C LEU A 399 -30.75 -61.77 24.92
#